data_975f3b06c0fdbd1c3559996830499cf3
#
_entry.id   975f3b06c0fdbd1c3559996830499cf3
#
_cell.length_a   1.000
_cell.length_b   1.000
_cell.length_c   1.000
_cell.angle_alpha   90.00
_cell.angle_beta   90.00
_cell.angle_gamma   90.00
#
_symmetry.space_group_name_H-M   'P 1'
#
loop_
_entity.id
_entity.type
_entity.pdbx_description
1 polymer ?
#
loop_
_entity_poly.entity_id
_entity_poly.type
_entity_poly.pdbx_seq_one_letter_code
_entity_poly.pdbx_strand_id
1 'polypeptide(L)'
;MNLIIYYSKEKDILKLVSQYKNTYNADTYEIETSNDVNFMTKFTNSNVPIKKCNINLKQYDNIILISPLWFNKVPSPVIRFLEQATGHINNIIYVLYNYNKNDQPKEFTKMDKILNMRRDKAYFVRINKKEINFRNYQ
;
A
#
# COMPACT_ATOMS: atom_id res chain seq x y z
N MET A 1 -9.71 -13.21 9.70
CA MET A 1 -9.56 -13.09 8.24
C MET A 1 -8.61 -11.95 7.93
N ASN A 2 -7.86 -12.09 6.86
CA ASN A 2 -6.89 -11.09 6.41
C ASN A 2 -7.24 -10.58 5.01
N LEU A 3 -6.99 -9.30 4.75
CA LEU A 3 -7.21 -8.67 3.45
C LEU A 3 -5.94 -7.98 2.99
N ILE A 4 -5.53 -8.26 1.76
CA ILE A 4 -4.47 -7.50 1.09
C ILE A 4 -5.14 -6.43 0.24
N ILE A 5 -4.76 -5.18 0.49
CA ILE A 5 -5.15 -4.06 -0.35
C ILE A 5 -3.90 -3.59 -1.07
N TYR A 6 -3.97 -3.50 -2.39
CA TYR A 6 -2.79 -3.14 -3.17
C TYR A 6 -3.12 -2.12 -4.24
N TYR A 7 -2.10 -1.35 -4.60
CA TYR A 7 -2.18 -0.39 -5.67
C TYR A 7 -1.08 -0.67 -6.69
N SER A 8 -1.43 -0.62 -7.98
CA SER A 8 -0.57 -0.86 -9.13
C SER A 8 -0.67 -2.27 -9.70
N LYS A 9 -0.66 -2.34 -11.03
CA LYS A 9 -0.67 -3.60 -11.79
C LYS A 9 0.73 -4.03 -12.24
N GLU A 10 1.77 -3.39 -11.73
CA GLU A 10 3.14 -3.75 -12.04
C GLU A 10 3.44 -5.18 -11.60
N LYS A 11 4.24 -5.89 -12.39
CA LYS A 11 4.55 -7.30 -12.13
C LYS A 11 5.12 -7.53 -10.74
N ASP A 12 6.00 -6.63 -10.28
CA ASP A 12 6.65 -6.78 -8.98
C ASP A 12 5.65 -6.65 -7.83
N ILE A 13 4.70 -5.73 -7.95
CA ILE A 13 3.63 -5.58 -6.97
C ILE A 13 2.74 -6.82 -6.95
N LEU A 14 2.33 -7.31 -8.12
CA LEU A 14 1.48 -8.52 -8.20
C LEU A 14 2.19 -9.74 -7.64
N LYS A 15 3.50 -9.82 -7.80
CA LYS A 15 4.31 -10.90 -7.23
C LYS A 15 4.31 -10.85 -5.71
N LEU A 16 4.47 -9.66 -5.13
CA LEU A 16 4.36 -9.45 -3.68
C LEU A 16 2.96 -9.81 -3.17
N VAL A 17 1.93 -9.37 -3.86
CA VAL A 17 0.53 -9.71 -3.50
C VAL A 17 0.35 -11.22 -3.45
N SER A 18 0.84 -11.93 -4.46
CA SER A 18 0.74 -13.39 -4.52
C SER A 18 1.45 -14.07 -3.35
N GLN A 19 2.65 -13.60 -3.00
CA GLN A 19 3.41 -14.14 -1.87
C GLN A 19 2.68 -13.92 -0.54
N TYR A 20 2.22 -12.70 -0.29
CA TYR A 20 1.50 -12.38 0.93
C TYR A 20 0.15 -13.10 1.01
N LYS A 21 -0.54 -13.23 -0.12
CA LYS A 21 -1.79 -13.98 -0.19
C LYS A 21 -1.61 -15.42 0.29
N ASN A 22 -0.55 -16.07 -0.17
CA ASN A 22 -0.25 -17.44 0.22
C ASN A 22 0.17 -17.54 1.69
N THR A 23 1.01 -16.61 2.15
CA THR A 23 1.52 -16.60 3.53
C THR A 23 0.41 -16.36 4.55
N TYR A 24 -0.48 -15.43 4.28
CA TYR A 24 -1.52 -15.01 5.24
C TYR A 24 -2.90 -15.58 4.94
N ASN A 25 -3.05 -16.36 3.89
CA ASN A 25 -4.34 -16.88 3.44
C ASN A 25 -5.37 -15.74 3.34
N ALA A 26 -5.04 -14.71 2.58
CA ALA A 26 -5.77 -13.47 2.56
C ALA A 26 -6.64 -13.30 1.31
N ASP A 27 -7.76 -12.59 1.46
CA ASP A 27 -8.49 -12.01 0.33
C ASP A 27 -7.69 -10.85 -0.25
N THR A 28 -8.01 -10.42 -1.45
CA THR A 28 -7.32 -9.30 -2.11
C THR A 28 -8.32 -8.26 -2.63
N TYR A 29 -7.88 -7.00 -2.62
CA TYR A 29 -8.63 -5.88 -3.19
C TYR A 29 -7.66 -4.92 -3.85
N GLU A 30 -7.92 -4.56 -5.10
CA GLU A 30 -7.11 -3.59 -5.84
C GLU A 30 -7.71 -2.18 -5.71
N ILE A 31 -6.86 -1.21 -5.34
CA ILE A 31 -7.24 0.20 -5.42
C ILE A 31 -7.21 0.61 -6.89
N GLU A 32 -8.37 0.96 -7.46
CA GLU A 32 -8.49 1.36 -8.84
C GLU A 32 -8.70 2.86 -8.96
N THR A 33 -7.96 3.48 -9.89
CA THR A 33 -8.15 4.89 -10.20
C THR A 33 -9.30 5.07 -11.18
N SER A 34 -10.02 6.19 -11.05
CA SER A 34 -11.11 6.54 -11.98
C SER A 34 -10.59 7.06 -13.31
N ASN A 35 -9.38 7.58 -13.33
CA ASN A 35 -8.72 8.14 -14.50
C ASN A 35 -7.37 7.49 -14.72
N ASP A 36 -6.85 7.59 -15.95
CA ASP A 36 -5.50 7.13 -16.25
C ASP A 36 -4.46 7.98 -15.51
N VAL A 37 -3.35 7.33 -15.16
CA VAL A 37 -2.25 7.95 -14.44
C VAL A 37 -1.04 8.01 -15.37
N ASN A 38 -0.52 9.22 -15.60
CA ASN A 38 0.64 9.43 -16.45
C ASN A 38 1.86 9.83 -15.61
N PHE A 39 3.00 10.02 -16.29
CA PHE A 39 4.27 10.38 -15.63
C PHE A 39 4.15 11.69 -14.83
N MET A 40 3.51 12.72 -15.40
CA MET A 40 3.38 14.01 -14.70
C MET A 40 2.54 13.87 -13.43
N THR A 41 1.49 13.09 -13.48
CA THR A 41 0.68 12.79 -12.29
C THR A 41 1.51 12.14 -11.19
N LYS A 42 2.35 11.18 -11.56
CA LYS A 42 3.23 10.51 -10.60
C LYS A 42 4.28 11.46 -10.05
N PHE A 43 4.90 12.27 -10.92
CA PHE A 43 5.96 13.20 -10.54
C PHE A 43 5.45 14.27 -9.56
N THR A 44 4.30 14.85 -9.84
CA THR A 44 3.70 15.89 -8.98
C THR A 44 2.92 15.31 -7.81
N ASN A 45 2.63 14.02 -7.85
CA ASN A 45 1.72 13.35 -6.93
C ASN A 45 0.37 14.08 -6.84
N SER A 46 -0.15 14.46 -8.00
CA SER A 46 -1.45 15.12 -8.09
C SER A 46 -2.56 14.22 -7.58
N ASN A 47 -3.61 14.83 -7.04
CA ASN A 47 -4.75 14.10 -6.52
C ASN A 47 -5.45 13.31 -7.64
N VAL A 48 -5.53 12.00 -7.49
CA VAL A 48 -6.17 11.09 -8.44
C VAL A 48 -7.39 10.46 -7.77
N PRO A 49 -8.60 10.66 -8.32
CA PRO A 49 -9.79 10.00 -7.78
C PRO A 49 -9.70 8.48 -7.91
N ILE A 50 -10.22 7.79 -6.92
CA ILE A 50 -10.27 6.33 -6.91
C ILE A 50 -11.72 5.85 -6.91
N LYS A 51 -11.92 4.62 -7.38
CA LYS A 51 -13.21 3.95 -7.26
C LYS A 51 -13.48 3.64 -5.79
N LYS A 52 -14.73 3.81 -5.38
CA LYS A 52 -15.13 3.58 -3.99
C LYS A 52 -14.90 2.14 -3.59
N CYS A 53 -14.31 1.93 -2.42
CA CYS A 53 -14.15 0.62 -1.82
C CYS A 53 -15.48 0.20 -1.16
N ASN A 54 -16.06 -0.90 -1.64
CA ASN A 54 -17.34 -1.41 -1.11
C ASN A 54 -17.14 -2.57 -0.12
N ILE A 55 -15.91 -2.87 0.25
CA ILE A 55 -15.60 -3.95 1.18
C ILE A 55 -15.80 -3.46 2.62
N ASN A 56 -16.42 -4.31 3.45
CA ASN A 56 -16.49 -4.06 4.88
C ASN A 56 -15.14 -4.38 5.52
N LEU A 57 -14.31 -3.35 5.70
CA LEU A 57 -12.95 -3.50 6.21
C LEU A 57 -12.91 -4.02 7.66
N LYS A 58 -13.94 -3.72 8.45
CA LYS A 58 -14.03 -4.14 9.86
C LYS A 58 -14.13 -5.65 10.05
N GLN A 59 -14.55 -6.39 9.03
CA GLN A 59 -14.61 -7.85 9.13
C GLN A 59 -13.23 -8.50 9.08
N TYR A 60 -12.19 -7.77 8.69
CA TYR A 60 -10.83 -8.29 8.60
C TYR A 60 -10.03 -7.91 9.85
N ASP A 61 -9.38 -8.91 10.44
CA ASP A 61 -8.52 -8.71 11.60
C ASP A 61 -7.27 -7.92 11.21
N ASN A 62 -6.71 -8.24 10.05
CA ASN A 62 -5.50 -7.59 9.54
C ASN A 62 -5.70 -7.13 8.12
N ILE A 63 -5.24 -5.92 7.82
CA ILE A 63 -5.14 -5.39 6.47
C ILE A 63 -3.66 -5.19 6.15
N ILE A 64 -3.25 -5.74 5.00
CA ILE A 64 -1.90 -5.60 4.50
C ILE A 64 -1.97 -4.69 3.28
N LEU A 65 -1.41 -3.50 3.38
CA LEU A 65 -1.42 -2.51 2.31
C LEU A 65 -0.10 -2.57 1.56
N ILE A 66 -0.15 -2.92 0.28
CA ILE A 66 1.01 -3.03 -0.60
C ILE A 66 0.95 -1.94 -1.66
N SER A 67 1.97 -1.12 -1.73
CA SER A 67 2.02 0.01 -2.67
C SER A 67 3.44 0.31 -3.13
N PRO A 68 3.61 0.72 -4.40
CA PRO A 68 4.86 1.36 -4.81
C PRO A 68 4.95 2.77 -4.22
N LEU A 69 6.12 3.35 -4.29
CA LEU A 69 6.31 4.78 -4.05
C LEU A 69 6.39 5.51 -5.39
N TRP A 70 5.77 6.68 -5.46
CA TRP A 70 5.93 7.60 -6.58
C TRP A 70 6.96 8.66 -6.17
N PHE A 71 8.16 8.58 -6.75
CA PHE A 71 9.23 9.55 -6.45
C PHE A 71 9.39 9.75 -4.93
N ASN A 72 9.56 8.64 -4.22
CA ASN A 72 9.78 8.57 -2.76
C ASN A 72 8.56 8.93 -1.91
N LYS A 73 7.37 9.02 -2.50
CA LYS A 73 6.14 9.36 -1.75
C LYS A 73 5.06 8.31 -1.98
N VAL A 74 4.23 8.11 -0.98
CA VAL A 74 3.04 7.28 -1.11
C VAL A 74 2.13 7.91 -2.18
N PRO A 75 1.68 7.11 -3.17
CA PRO A 75 0.85 7.63 -4.25
C PRO A 75 -0.47 8.23 -3.75
N SER A 76 -0.93 9.29 -4.41
CA SER A 76 -2.18 9.93 -4.03
C SER A 76 -3.40 8.99 -4.03
N PRO A 77 -3.52 8.00 -4.94
CA PRO A 77 -4.61 7.02 -4.84
C PRO A 77 -4.62 6.24 -3.53
N VAL A 78 -3.44 5.91 -3.01
CA VAL A 78 -3.32 5.21 -1.71
C VAL A 78 -3.71 6.13 -0.57
N ILE A 79 -3.27 7.40 -0.62
CA ILE A 79 -3.68 8.41 0.37
C ILE A 79 -5.21 8.56 0.39
N ARG A 80 -5.84 8.62 -0.78
CA ARG A 80 -7.31 8.70 -0.90
C ARG A 80 -7.98 7.49 -0.27
N PHE A 81 -7.44 6.29 -0.52
CA PHE A 81 -7.96 5.09 0.11
C PHE A 81 -7.88 5.18 1.65
N LEU A 82 -6.73 5.59 2.18
CA LEU A 82 -6.53 5.71 3.63
C LEU A 82 -7.50 6.70 4.25
N GLU A 83 -7.75 7.83 3.59
CA GLU A 83 -8.74 8.81 4.04
C GLU A 83 -10.14 8.19 4.14
N GLN A 84 -10.54 7.40 3.15
CA GLN A 84 -11.82 6.70 3.17
C GLN A 84 -11.89 5.60 4.22
N ALA A 85 -10.76 4.97 4.52
CA ALA A 85 -10.67 3.82 5.42
C ALA A 85 -10.54 4.21 6.90
N THR A 86 -10.32 5.49 7.19
CA THR A 86 -10.15 5.99 8.57
C THR A 86 -11.33 5.58 9.45
N GLY A 87 -11.02 4.96 10.59
CA GLY A 87 -12.03 4.48 11.52
C GLY A 87 -12.63 3.11 11.18
N HIS A 88 -12.22 2.51 10.05
CA HIS A 88 -12.76 1.23 9.58
C HIS A 88 -11.74 0.09 9.58
N ILE A 89 -10.53 0.32 10.08
CA ILE A 89 -9.45 -0.67 10.08
C ILE A 89 -9.15 -1.12 11.51
N ASN A 90 -9.07 -2.43 11.72
CA ASN A 90 -8.72 -3.01 13.02
C ASN A 90 -7.21 -3.01 13.24
N ASN A 91 -6.47 -3.47 12.23
CA ASN A 91 -5.01 -3.55 12.32
C ASN A 91 -4.41 -3.42 10.92
N ILE A 92 -3.27 -2.73 10.78
CA ILE A 92 -2.66 -2.49 9.48
C ILE A 92 -1.17 -2.78 9.45
N ILE A 93 -0.75 -3.38 8.35
CA ILE A 93 0.63 -3.67 8.01
C ILE A 93 0.91 -2.97 6.68
N TYR A 94 1.98 -2.19 6.62
CA TYR A 94 2.38 -1.53 5.37
C TYR A 94 3.51 -2.30 4.70
N VAL A 95 3.42 -2.43 3.38
CA VAL A 95 4.48 -2.96 2.54
C VAL A 95 4.69 -1.98 1.40
N LEU A 96 5.75 -1.19 1.46
CA LEU A 96 6.07 -0.21 0.42
C LEU A 96 7.20 -0.75 -0.47
N TYR A 97 6.91 -0.79 -1.76
CA TYR A 97 7.89 -1.16 -2.78
C TYR A 97 8.76 0.04 -3.11
N ASN A 98 10.05 -0.12 -2.91
CA ASN A 98 11.01 0.96 -3.10
C ASN A 98 11.83 0.73 -4.37
N TYR A 99 11.69 1.63 -5.34
CA TYR A 99 12.49 1.61 -6.58
C TYR A 99 13.86 2.27 -6.39
N ASN A 100 14.01 3.08 -5.36
CA ASN A 100 15.26 3.79 -5.05
C ASN A 100 16.03 3.07 -3.94
N LYS A 101 17.31 3.43 -3.81
CA LYS A 101 18.18 2.84 -2.78
C LYS A 101 17.84 3.30 -1.37
N ASN A 102 17.17 4.45 -1.24
CA ASN A 102 16.89 5.06 0.06
C ASN A 102 15.47 4.76 0.51
N ASP A 103 15.33 4.22 1.71
CA ASP A 103 14.03 4.02 2.32
C ASP A 103 13.47 5.37 2.81
N GLN A 104 12.14 5.44 2.92
CA GLN A 104 11.44 6.66 3.31
C GLN A 104 10.54 6.37 4.54
N PRO A 105 11.13 6.16 5.74
CA PRO A 105 10.33 5.79 6.94
C PRO A 105 9.28 6.82 7.31
N LYS A 106 9.50 8.08 6.98
CA LYS A 106 8.54 9.17 7.22
C LYS A 106 7.19 8.94 6.53
N GLU A 107 7.17 8.17 5.44
CA GLU A 107 5.92 7.85 4.74
C GLU A 107 5.02 6.95 5.57
N PHE A 108 5.58 6.05 6.37
CA PHE A 108 4.79 5.25 7.31
C PHE A 108 4.12 6.12 8.37
N THR A 109 4.85 7.06 8.93
CA THR A 109 4.30 8.01 9.92
C THR A 109 3.18 8.85 9.32
N LYS A 110 3.36 9.28 8.07
CA LYS A 110 2.34 10.03 7.33
C LYS A 110 1.05 9.21 7.20
N MET A 111 1.15 7.94 6.82
CA MET A 111 -0.01 7.06 6.69
C MET A 111 -0.68 6.81 8.04
N ASP A 112 0.08 6.60 9.10
CA ASP A 112 -0.46 6.46 10.46
C ASP A 112 -1.30 7.68 10.86
N LYS A 113 -0.82 8.88 10.54
CA LYS A 113 -1.55 10.12 10.85
C LYS A 113 -2.88 10.21 10.09
N ILE A 114 -2.88 9.82 8.81
CA ILE A 114 -4.11 9.83 8.01
C ILE A 114 -5.13 8.85 8.59
N LEU A 115 -4.70 7.65 8.93
CA LEU A 115 -5.57 6.63 9.52
C LEU A 115 -5.92 6.91 10.98
N ASN A 116 -5.22 7.83 11.64
CA ASN A 116 -5.36 8.10 13.07
C ASN A 116 -5.18 6.83 13.91
N MET A 117 -4.20 6.01 13.54
CA MET A 117 -3.84 4.79 14.27
C MET A 117 -2.40 4.44 13.99
N ARG A 118 -1.77 3.69 14.92
CA ARG A 118 -0.44 3.18 14.72
C ARG A 118 -0.48 1.86 13.94
N ARG A 119 0.42 1.72 12.99
CA ARG A 119 0.62 0.47 12.26
C ARG A 119 1.12 -0.62 13.21
N ASP A 120 0.80 -1.87 12.87
CA ASP A 120 1.36 -3.03 13.56
C ASP A 120 2.80 -3.28 13.07
N LYS A 121 2.98 -3.32 11.76
CA LYS A 121 4.28 -3.56 11.12
C LYS A 121 4.42 -2.71 9.87
N ALA A 122 5.65 -2.49 9.45
CA ALA A 122 5.95 -1.76 8.22
C ALA A 122 7.23 -2.31 7.59
N TYR A 123 7.19 -2.49 6.28
CA TYR A 123 8.30 -3.02 5.51
C TYR A 123 8.57 -2.15 4.29
N PHE A 124 9.85 -1.90 4.01
CA PHE A 124 10.29 -1.52 2.68
C PHE A 124 10.79 -2.76 1.96
N VAL A 125 10.37 -2.92 0.71
CA VAL A 125 10.73 -4.06 -0.13
C VAL A 125 11.52 -3.57 -1.33
N ARG A 126 12.66 -4.21 -1.56
CA ARG A 126 13.43 -4.03 -2.79
C ARG A 126 13.45 -5.34 -3.54
N ILE A 127 13.16 -5.27 -4.83
CA ILE A 127 13.28 -6.42 -5.71
C ILE A 127 14.41 -6.11 -6.68
N ASN A 128 15.49 -6.89 -6.59
CA ASN A 128 16.50 -6.92 -7.63
C ASN A 128 16.24 -8.12 -8.55
N LYS A 129 17.11 -8.34 -9.54
CA LYS A 129 16.90 -9.39 -10.57
C LYS A 129 16.68 -10.80 -10.02
N LYS A 130 17.09 -11.09 -8.78
CA LYS A 130 17.08 -12.46 -8.21
C LYS A 130 16.46 -12.55 -6.82
N GLU A 131 16.33 -11.44 -6.08
CA GLU A 131 15.97 -11.48 -4.66
C GLU A 131 14.98 -10.40 -4.30
N ILE A 132 14.12 -10.73 -3.33
CA ILE A 132 13.25 -9.77 -2.66
C ILE A 132 13.85 -9.51 -1.29
N ASN A 133 14.22 -8.27 -1.03
CA ASN A 133 14.79 -7.86 0.25
C ASN A 133 13.77 -7.08 1.06
N PHE A 134 13.52 -7.52 2.29
CA PHE A 134 12.58 -6.88 3.20
C PHE A 134 13.34 -6.15 4.28
N ARG A 135 12.94 -4.92 4.56
CA ARG A 135 13.43 -4.13 5.69
C ARG A 135 12.27 -3.80 6.59
N ASN A 136 12.39 -4.24 7.85
CA ASN A 136 11.35 -4.07 8.85
C ASN A 136 11.53 -2.72 9.56
N TYR A 137 10.44 -1.95 9.61
CA TYR A 137 10.36 -0.68 10.34
C TYR A 137 9.17 -0.75 11.30
N GLN A 138 9.47 -0.76 12.57
CA GLN A 138 8.44 -0.76 13.61
C GLN A 138 8.17 0.62 14.17
#